data_f5e1c403ec0928b12d72a5a664830b8d
#
_entry.id   f5e1c403ec0928b12d72a5a664830b8d
#
_cell.length_a   1.000
_cell.length_b   1.000
_cell.length_c   1.000
_cell.angle_alpha   90.00
_cell.angle_beta   90.00
_cell.angle_gamma   90.00
#
_symmetry.space_group_name_H-M   'P 1'
#
loop_
_entity.id
_entity.type
_entity.pdbx_description
1 polymer ?
#
loop_
_entity_poly.entity_id
_entity_poly.type
_entity_poly.pdbx_seq_one_letter_code
_entity_poly.pdbx_strand_id
1 'polypeptide(L)'
;MTDAELRVEALSLSGVSAMPPEYVRPEEERADLGDALELARAASDDADAARIPVVDISAFDDDGDGRRACVEAVRAAAEEWGVMHLAGHGLPGDVLDRLRAAGEAFFALPIAEKEAYANDPAAGRLQGYGSKLAANASGKREWEDYLFHLVHPDHLADHSLWPANPPEYVPVSRDFGGRVRTLASKLLAILSLGLGLPEETLECRLRGHELAGVDDDLLLQLKINYYPRCPRPDLAVGVEAHTDVSALSFILHNGVPGLQVHHAGSWVTARPEPGTIVVHVGDALEILTNGRYTSVLHRGLVSRDAVRLSWVVFCEPPPESVLLQPVPELLADGAGKPLFAPRTFKQHVQRKLFKKLKDQQDNNAAAASNGMITK
;
A
#
# COMPACT_ATOMS: atom_id res chain seq x y z
N MET A 1 -15.01 -9.33 26.02
CA MET A 1 -13.70 -9.53 25.37
C MET A 1 -13.02 -8.20 25.31
N THR A 2 -11.80 -8.09 25.78
CA THR A 2 -11.00 -6.87 25.63
C THR A 2 -10.51 -6.75 24.20
N ASP A 3 -10.22 -5.54 23.69
CA ASP A 3 -9.73 -5.35 22.32
C ASP A 3 -8.44 -6.16 22.03
N ALA A 4 -7.62 -6.44 23.06
CA ALA A 4 -6.45 -7.32 22.95
C ALA A 4 -6.80 -8.77 22.57
N GLU A 5 -7.99 -9.28 22.92
CA GLU A 5 -8.46 -10.62 22.53
C GLU A 5 -8.89 -10.70 21.07
N LEU A 6 -9.00 -9.56 20.39
CA LEU A 6 -9.37 -9.46 18.98
C LEU A 6 -8.16 -9.35 18.04
N ARG A 7 -6.94 -9.24 18.55
CA ARG A 7 -5.72 -9.17 17.74
C ARG A 7 -5.47 -10.48 17.02
N VAL A 8 -5.08 -10.37 15.74
CA VAL A 8 -4.80 -11.56 14.91
C VAL A 8 -3.61 -12.34 15.43
N GLU A 9 -2.60 -11.63 15.96
CA GLU A 9 -1.46 -12.27 16.64
C GLU A 9 -1.93 -13.13 17.83
N ALA A 10 -2.83 -12.64 18.67
CA ALA A 10 -3.35 -13.39 19.80
C ALA A 10 -4.10 -14.66 19.35
N LEU A 11 -4.90 -14.55 18.27
CA LEU A 11 -5.55 -15.71 17.66
C LEU A 11 -4.54 -16.73 17.13
N SER A 12 -3.51 -16.28 16.43
CA SER A 12 -2.45 -17.14 15.91
C SER A 12 -1.70 -17.86 17.04
N LEU A 13 -1.37 -17.15 18.11
CA LEU A 13 -0.65 -17.70 19.28
C LEU A 13 -1.52 -18.66 20.12
N SER A 14 -2.84 -18.51 20.09
CA SER A 14 -3.75 -19.43 20.81
C SER A 14 -3.81 -20.84 20.21
N GLY A 15 -3.16 -21.05 19.04
CA GLY A 15 -3.12 -22.36 18.38
C GLY A 15 -4.45 -22.80 17.80
N VAL A 16 -5.31 -21.85 17.38
CA VAL A 16 -6.57 -22.18 16.71
C VAL A 16 -6.33 -23.11 15.51
N SER A 17 -6.98 -24.25 15.49
CA SER A 17 -6.90 -25.22 14.39
C SER A 17 -7.94 -24.96 13.30
N ALA A 18 -9.03 -24.29 13.64
CA ALA A 18 -10.10 -23.91 12.72
C ALA A 18 -10.14 -22.38 12.54
N MET A 19 -10.26 -21.95 11.30
CA MET A 19 -10.37 -20.53 10.99
C MET A 19 -11.67 -19.96 11.56
N PRO A 20 -11.63 -18.86 12.36
CA PRO A 20 -12.86 -18.19 12.80
C PRO A 20 -13.65 -17.70 11.59
N PRO A 21 -15.00 -17.81 11.61
CA PRO A 21 -15.84 -17.52 10.43
C PRO A 21 -15.68 -16.12 9.84
N GLU A 22 -15.33 -15.12 10.66
CA GLU A 22 -15.10 -13.75 10.23
C GLU A 22 -13.84 -13.58 9.35
N TYR A 23 -12.90 -14.52 9.38
CA TYR A 23 -11.70 -14.54 8.54
C TYR A 23 -11.83 -15.42 7.31
N VAL A 24 -12.88 -16.25 7.24
CA VAL A 24 -13.11 -17.13 6.09
C VAL A 24 -13.68 -16.33 4.94
N ARG A 25 -12.92 -16.22 3.85
CA ARG A 25 -13.32 -15.48 2.63
C ARG A 25 -14.49 -16.19 1.92
N PRO A 26 -15.38 -15.44 1.25
CA PRO A 26 -16.39 -16.01 0.37
C PRO A 26 -15.79 -16.96 -0.67
N GLU A 27 -16.53 -17.95 -1.14
CA GLU A 27 -16.03 -18.99 -2.04
C GLU A 27 -15.46 -18.41 -3.34
N GLU A 28 -16.13 -17.39 -3.89
CA GLU A 28 -15.72 -16.67 -5.09
C GLU A 28 -14.39 -15.92 -4.96
N GLU A 29 -13.97 -15.59 -3.73
CA GLU A 29 -12.70 -14.91 -3.46
C GLU A 29 -11.55 -15.88 -3.13
N ARG A 30 -11.85 -17.18 -2.96
CA ARG A 30 -10.84 -18.18 -2.58
C ARG A 30 -10.04 -18.71 -3.76
N ALA A 31 -10.52 -18.53 -4.98
CA ALA A 31 -9.74 -18.88 -6.16
C ALA A 31 -8.37 -18.20 -6.08
N ASP A 32 -7.31 -18.97 -6.28
CA ASP A 32 -5.91 -18.51 -6.22
C ASP A 32 -5.44 -18.07 -4.81
N LEU A 33 -6.19 -18.34 -3.72
CA LEU A 33 -5.66 -18.27 -2.37
C LEU A 33 -4.91 -19.56 -2.04
N GLY A 34 -3.89 -19.41 -1.19
CA GLY A 34 -3.06 -20.53 -0.75
C GLY A 34 -1.92 -20.07 0.14
N ASP A 35 -1.06 -20.99 0.53
CA ASP A 35 0.12 -20.65 1.31
C ASP A 35 1.10 -19.81 0.49
N ALA A 36 1.49 -18.66 1.04
CA ALA A 36 2.36 -17.71 0.35
C ALA A 36 3.71 -18.30 -0.06
N LEU A 37 4.28 -19.18 0.77
CA LEU A 37 5.57 -19.85 0.49
C LEU A 37 5.41 -20.90 -0.62
N GLU A 38 4.33 -21.67 -0.61
CA GLU A 38 4.06 -22.68 -1.63
C GLU A 38 3.83 -22.03 -2.99
N LEU A 39 2.98 -20.97 -3.04
CA LEU A 39 2.70 -20.24 -4.28
C LEU A 39 3.94 -19.52 -4.84
N ALA A 40 4.78 -18.93 -3.99
CA ALA A 40 6.02 -18.31 -4.43
C ALA A 40 7.02 -19.33 -4.96
N ARG A 41 7.09 -20.51 -4.37
CA ARG A 41 7.92 -21.62 -4.88
C ARG A 41 7.43 -22.09 -6.23
N ALA A 42 6.14 -22.37 -6.36
CA ALA A 42 5.53 -22.77 -7.63
C ALA A 42 5.80 -21.74 -8.75
N ALA A 43 5.62 -20.43 -8.46
CA ALA A 43 5.93 -19.37 -9.40
C ALA A 43 7.43 -19.30 -9.75
N SER A 44 8.34 -19.75 -8.85
CA SER A 44 9.77 -19.77 -9.11
C SER A 44 10.20 -20.93 -10.01
N ASP A 45 9.50 -22.07 -9.89
CA ASP A 45 9.75 -23.26 -10.67
C ASP A 45 9.19 -23.16 -12.09
N ASP A 46 8.25 -22.23 -12.33
CA ASP A 46 7.68 -21.96 -13.65
C ASP A 46 8.53 -20.90 -14.39
N ALA A 47 9.22 -21.33 -15.44
CA ALA A 47 10.06 -20.45 -16.26
C ALA A 47 9.24 -19.43 -17.09
N ASP A 48 8.01 -19.79 -17.43
CA ASP A 48 7.09 -18.98 -18.26
C ASP A 48 6.16 -18.08 -17.42
N ALA A 49 6.24 -18.19 -16.06
CA ALA A 49 5.44 -17.35 -15.17
C ALA A 49 5.76 -15.86 -15.41
N ALA A 50 4.71 -15.06 -15.51
CA ALA A 50 4.82 -13.60 -15.56
C ALA A 50 5.60 -13.07 -14.33
N ARG A 51 6.46 -12.09 -14.55
CA ARG A 51 7.32 -11.51 -13.52
C ARG A 51 7.19 -10.01 -13.46
N ILE A 52 7.04 -9.46 -12.28
CA ILE A 52 7.10 -8.02 -12.05
C ILE A 52 8.46 -7.51 -12.55
N PRO A 53 8.48 -6.43 -13.37
CA PRO A 53 9.73 -5.91 -13.91
C PRO A 53 10.67 -5.41 -12.82
N VAL A 54 11.97 -5.65 -13.01
CA VAL A 54 13.04 -5.05 -12.20
C VAL A 54 13.57 -3.85 -12.96
N VAL A 55 13.52 -2.67 -12.35
CA VAL A 55 13.93 -1.40 -12.96
C VAL A 55 15.04 -0.77 -12.12
N ASP A 56 16.18 -0.53 -12.72
CA ASP A 56 17.31 0.14 -12.09
C ASP A 56 17.31 1.63 -12.45
N ILE A 57 17.27 2.49 -11.44
CA ILE A 57 17.27 3.96 -11.59
C ILE A 57 18.62 4.60 -11.19
N SER A 58 19.68 3.82 -11.01
CA SER A 58 20.98 4.33 -10.57
C SER A 58 21.58 5.34 -11.54
N ALA A 59 21.38 5.15 -12.85
CA ALA A 59 21.89 6.03 -13.89
C ALA A 59 20.98 7.25 -14.19
N PHE A 60 19.94 7.51 -13.40
CA PHE A 60 19.05 8.66 -13.67
C PHE A 60 19.73 10.01 -13.46
N ASP A 61 20.63 10.11 -12.52
CA ASP A 61 21.36 11.37 -12.23
C ASP A 61 22.52 11.62 -13.21
N ASP A 62 22.83 10.64 -14.07
CA ASP A 62 23.79 10.80 -15.16
C ASP A 62 23.15 11.51 -16.36
N ASP A 63 23.99 12.08 -17.24
CA ASP A 63 23.52 12.61 -18.50
C ASP A 63 23.47 11.53 -19.60
N GLY A 64 22.61 11.74 -20.59
CA GLY A 64 22.65 10.98 -21.83
C GLY A 64 21.81 9.69 -21.85
N ASP A 65 22.38 8.59 -22.37
CA ASP A 65 21.65 7.37 -22.67
C ASP A 65 21.16 6.62 -21.44
N GLY A 66 21.95 6.64 -20.35
CA GLY A 66 21.60 6.00 -19.09
C GLY A 66 20.33 6.60 -18.48
N ARG A 67 20.27 7.92 -18.42
CA ARG A 67 19.08 8.64 -17.94
C ARG A 67 17.84 8.32 -18.79
N ARG A 68 17.98 8.34 -20.13
CA ARG A 68 16.85 8.02 -21.04
C ARG A 68 16.36 6.57 -20.85
N ALA A 69 17.28 5.64 -20.67
CA ALA A 69 16.94 4.23 -20.42
C ALA A 69 16.17 4.06 -19.09
N CYS A 70 16.59 4.76 -18.02
CA CYS A 70 15.86 4.76 -16.75
C CYS A 70 14.43 5.27 -16.91
N VAL A 71 14.25 6.41 -17.61
CA VAL A 71 12.93 7.00 -17.86
C VAL A 71 12.02 6.03 -18.63
N GLU A 72 12.54 5.42 -19.68
CA GLU A 72 11.79 4.48 -20.50
C GLU A 72 11.40 3.22 -19.73
N ALA A 73 12.32 2.66 -18.93
CA ALA A 73 12.06 1.45 -18.15
C ALA A 73 10.98 1.70 -17.06
N VAL A 74 11.07 2.82 -16.34
CA VAL A 74 10.06 3.19 -15.34
C VAL A 74 8.70 3.47 -16.01
N ARG A 75 8.69 4.20 -17.15
CA ARG A 75 7.47 4.47 -17.92
C ARG A 75 6.79 3.15 -18.32
N ALA A 76 7.53 2.24 -18.95
CA ALA A 76 6.98 0.97 -19.41
C ALA A 76 6.41 0.13 -18.25
N ALA A 77 7.13 0.05 -17.13
CA ALA A 77 6.67 -0.67 -15.95
C ALA A 77 5.39 -0.04 -15.34
N ALA A 78 5.31 1.30 -15.29
CA ALA A 78 4.15 2.01 -14.77
C ALA A 78 2.92 1.93 -15.68
N GLU A 79 3.11 1.93 -17.02
CA GLU A 79 2.03 1.80 -18.00
C GLU A 79 1.49 0.37 -18.06
N GLU A 80 2.38 -0.63 -18.09
CA GLU A 80 1.98 -2.02 -18.31
C GLU A 80 1.58 -2.74 -17.03
N TRP A 81 2.34 -2.53 -15.94
CA TRP A 81 2.17 -3.27 -14.69
C TRP A 81 1.60 -2.45 -13.55
N GLY A 82 1.89 -1.16 -13.50
CA GLY A 82 1.60 -0.32 -12.32
C GLY A 82 2.41 -0.70 -11.07
N VAL A 83 3.38 -1.60 -11.20
CA VAL A 83 4.26 -2.09 -10.15
C VAL A 83 5.63 -2.42 -10.71
N MET A 84 6.67 -2.24 -9.90
CA MET A 84 8.04 -2.61 -10.25
C MET A 84 8.87 -2.96 -9.02
N HIS A 85 9.87 -3.81 -9.20
CA HIS A 85 11.00 -3.93 -8.28
C HIS A 85 12.01 -2.84 -8.63
N LEU A 86 12.21 -1.89 -7.73
CA LEU A 86 13.08 -0.73 -7.94
C LEU A 86 14.48 -1.04 -7.39
N ALA A 87 15.47 -1.13 -8.27
CA ALA A 87 16.89 -1.21 -7.96
C ALA A 87 17.54 0.16 -8.09
N GLY A 88 18.73 0.34 -7.53
CA GLY A 88 19.47 1.61 -7.60
C GLY A 88 18.75 2.78 -6.90
N HIS A 89 17.86 2.48 -5.97
CA HIS A 89 16.98 3.44 -5.27
C HIS A 89 17.71 4.37 -4.28
N GLY A 90 19.00 4.12 -3.99
CA GLY A 90 19.82 4.97 -3.13
C GLY A 90 19.51 4.91 -1.63
N LEU A 91 18.58 4.07 -1.18
CA LEU A 91 18.35 3.85 0.25
C LEU A 91 19.48 2.98 0.82
N PRO A 92 20.20 3.43 1.86
CA PRO A 92 21.31 2.65 2.42
C PRO A 92 20.82 1.34 3.04
N GLY A 93 21.55 0.24 2.79
CA GLY A 93 21.19 -1.08 3.29
C GLY A 93 21.08 -1.14 4.83
N ASP A 94 21.99 -0.45 5.52
CA ASP A 94 22.00 -0.37 6.99
C ASP A 94 20.73 0.33 7.56
N VAL A 95 20.20 1.33 6.85
CA VAL A 95 18.93 1.99 7.24
C VAL A 95 17.77 1.02 7.08
N LEU A 96 17.73 0.28 5.98
CA LEU A 96 16.69 -0.72 5.72
C LEU A 96 16.76 -1.85 6.76
N ASP A 97 17.94 -2.32 7.11
CA ASP A 97 18.13 -3.39 8.10
C ASP A 97 17.75 -2.93 9.52
N ARG A 98 18.13 -1.71 9.91
CA ARG A 98 17.71 -1.13 11.21
C ARG A 98 16.21 -0.92 11.27
N LEU A 99 15.58 -0.49 10.18
CA LEU A 99 14.12 -0.33 10.13
C LEU A 99 13.40 -1.69 10.27
N ARG A 100 13.88 -2.73 9.56
CA ARG A 100 13.36 -4.10 9.71
C ARG A 100 13.49 -4.57 11.16
N ALA A 101 14.70 -4.47 11.73
CA ALA A 101 14.96 -4.89 13.09
C ALA A 101 14.07 -4.14 14.12
N ALA A 102 13.89 -2.83 13.96
CA ALA A 102 13.04 -2.05 14.85
C ALA A 102 11.55 -2.44 14.74
N GLY A 103 11.04 -2.67 13.54
CA GLY A 103 9.66 -3.15 13.35
C GLY A 103 9.45 -4.58 13.89
N GLU A 104 10.37 -5.49 13.62
CA GLU A 104 10.33 -6.85 14.15
C GLU A 104 10.39 -6.85 15.68
N ALA A 105 11.26 -6.04 16.28
CA ALA A 105 11.35 -5.90 17.74
C ALA A 105 10.07 -5.32 18.34
N PHE A 106 9.41 -4.34 17.70
CA PHE A 106 8.11 -3.85 18.15
C PHE A 106 7.05 -4.96 18.16
N PHE A 107 6.92 -5.73 17.08
CA PHE A 107 5.94 -6.82 17.03
C PHE A 107 6.28 -8.01 17.94
N ALA A 108 7.54 -8.14 18.36
CA ALA A 108 7.96 -9.12 19.36
C ALA A 108 7.64 -8.71 20.82
N LEU A 109 7.23 -7.45 21.06
CA LEU A 109 6.81 -7.00 22.38
C LEU A 109 5.54 -7.73 22.87
N PRO A 110 5.35 -7.83 24.19
CA PRO A 110 4.07 -8.29 24.74
C PRO A 110 2.91 -7.47 24.19
N ILE A 111 1.77 -8.12 23.94
CA ILE A 111 0.58 -7.45 23.38
C ILE A 111 0.19 -6.22 24.21
N ALA A 112 0.26 -6.31 25.54
CA ALA A 112 -0.07 -5.19 26.43
C ALA A 112 0.80 -3.93 26.21
N GLU A 113 2.06 -4.09 25.80
CA GLU A 113 2.94 -2.96 25.48
C GLU A 113 2.56 -2.34 24.11
N LYS A 114 2.21 -3.17 23.13
CA LYS A 114 1.74 -2.70 21.82
C LYS A 114 0.39 -1.98 21.93
N GLU A 115 -0.51 -2.43 22.80
CA GLU A 115 -1.81 -1.79 23.05
C GLU A 115 -1.70 -0.37 23.62
N ALA A 116 -0.56 0.02 24.21
CA ALA A 116 -0.32 1.41 24.59
C ALA A 116 -0.33 2.36 23.39
N TYR A 117 -0.10 1.86 22.19
CA TYR A 117 -0.12 2.59 20.91
C TYR A 117 -1.38 2.29 20.09
N ALA A 118 -2.42 1.68 20.68
CA ALA A 118 -3.61 1.29 19.96
C ALA A 118 -4.28 2.49 19.27
N ASN A 119 -4.72 2.29 18.03
CA ASN A 119 -5.58 3.24 17.33
C ASN A 119 -6.98 3.30 17.98
N ASP A 120 -7.72 4.35 17.67
CA ASP A 120 -9.11 4.51 18.11
C ASP A 120 -9.96 5.03 16.94
N PRO A 121 -10.37 4.15 16.01
CA PRO A 121 -11.17 4.53 14.86
C PRO A 121 -12.53 5.14 15.25
N ALA A 122 -13.09 4.75 16.41
CA ALA A 122 -14.34 5.30 16.90
C ALA A 122 -14.20 6.78 17.30
N ALA A 123 -13.04 7.17 17.83
CA ALA A 123 -12.68 8.57 18.09
C ALA A 123 -12.05 9.28 16.87
N GLY A 124 -12.02 8.64 15.68
CA GLY A 124 -11.44 9.20 14.46
C GLY A 124 -9.90 9.12 14.38
N ARG A 125 -9.24 8.46 15.34
CA ARG A 125 -7.79 8.26 15.34
C ARG A 125 -7.46 6.95 14.64
N LEU A 126 -7.05 7.04 13.36
CA LEU A 126 -6.68 5.88 12.54
C LEU A 126 -5.21 5.45 12.73
N GLN A 127 -4.34 6.38 13.12
CA GLN A 127 -2.93 6.10 13.41
C GLN A 127 -2.79 5.31 14.72
N GLY A 128 -1.80 4.43 14.76
CA GLY A 128 -1.49 3.59 15.90
C GLY A 128 -1.46 2.09 15.56
N TYR A 129 -1.41 1.25 16.58
CA TYR A 129 -1.45 -0.21 16.48
C TYR A 129 -2.89 -0.70 16.34
N GLY A 130 -3.15 -1.59 15.38
CA GLY A 130 -4.50 -2.07 15.09
C GLY A 130 -4.52 -3.38 14.32
N SER A 131 -5.73 -3.95 14.17
CA SER A 131 -5.99 -5.15 13.35
C SER A 131 -6.98 -4.89 12.22
N LYS A 132 -7.50 -3.65 12.11
CA LYS A 132 -8.47 -3.28 11.09
C LYS A 132 -8.47 -1.77 10.89
N LEU A 133 -8.16 -1.34 9.67
CA LEU A 133 -8.23 0.07 9.31
C LEU A 133 -9.66 0.49 8.93
N ALA A 134 -10.38 -0.36 8.21
CA ALA A 134 -11.77 -0.13 7.79
C ALA A 134 -12.54 -1.45 7.69
N ALA A 135 -13.88 -1.40 7.83
CA ALA A 135 -14.72 -2.55 7.54
C ALA A 135 -14.79 -2.75 6.03
N ASN A 136 -14.53 -3.97 5.56
CA ASN A 136 -14.79 -4.31 4.16
C ASN A 136 -16.28 -4.55 3.87
N ALA A 137 -16.64 -4.56 2.59
CA ALA A 137 -18.03 -4.73 2.16
C ALA A 137 -18.66 -6.08 2.56
N SER A 138 -17.85 -7.14 2.67
CA SER A 138 -18.31 -8.48 3.06
C SER A 138 -18.43 -8.68 4.57
N GLY A 139 -18.02 -7.69 5.39
CA GLY A 139 -17.93 -7.82 6.84
C GLY A 139 -16.85 -8.80 7.30
N LYS A 140 -16.00 -9.28 6.38
CA LYS A 140 -14.90 -10.20 6.67
C LYS A 140 -13.70 -9.44 7.21
N ARG A 141 -12.85 -10.14 7.97
CA ARG A 141 -11.62 -9.60 8.54
C ARG A 141 -10.41 -10.08 7.75
N GLU A 142 -9.36 -9.27 7.80
CA GLU A 142 -8.05 -9.55 7.27
C GLU A 142 -7.19 -10.20 8.36
N TRP A 143 -6.31 -11.14 7.95
CA TRP A 143 -5.42 -11.83 8.87
C TRP A 143 -4.13 -11.02 9.05
N GLU A 144 -4.29 -9.80 9.59
CA GLU A 144 -3.17 -8.88 9.88
C GLU A 144 -3.39 -8.07 11.15
N ASP A 145 -2.29 -7.75 11.82
CA ASP A 145 -2.14 -6.61 12.71
C ASP A 145 -1.21 -5.59 12.06
N TYR A 146 -1.26 -4.33 12.44
CA TYR A 146 -0.43 -3.30 11.84
C TYR A 146 -0.06 -2.21 12.85
N LEU A 147 1.02 -1.47 12.52
CA LEU A 147 1.33 -0.18 13.12
C LEU A 147 1.32 0.87 12.01
N PHE A 148 0.57 1.96 12.19
CA PHE A 148 0.34 2.96 11.17
C PHE A 148 0.52 4.38 11.73
N HIS A 149 1.37 5.19 11.10
CA HIS A 149 1.56 6.60 11.48
C HIS A 149 2.21 7.43 10.37
N LEU A 150 2.05 8.77 10.48
CA LEU A 150 2.73 9.73 9.61
C LEU A 150 4.23 9.76 9.92
N VAL A 151 5.11 9.73 8.90
CA VAL A 151 6.58 9.84 9.05
C VAL A 151 7.15 11.10 8.39
N HIS A 152 6.37 11.77 7.54
CA HIS A 152 6.77 13.02 6.90
C HIS A 152 5.51 13.81 6.49
N PRO A 153 5.50 15.15 6.63
CA PRO A 153 6.52 16.00 7.26
C PRO A 153 6.58 15.83 8.78
N ASP A 154 7.78 15.92 9.35
CA ASP A 154 8.01 15.69 10.78
C ASP A 154 7.21 16.61 11.71
N HIS A 155 6.96 17.87 11.28
CA HIS A 155 6.20 18.84 12.07
C HIS A 155 4.68 18.56 12.13
N LEU A 156 4.16 17.67 11.28
CA LEU A 156 2.79 17.20 11.32
C LEU A 156 2.65 15.83 12.01
N ALA A 157 3.77 15.14 12.25
CA ALA A 157 3.76 13.83 12.86
C ALA A 157 3.47 13.91 14.37
N ASP A 158 2.51 13.11 14.82
CA ASP A 158 2.25 12.93 16.25
C ASP A 158 3.19 11.84 16.80
N HIS A 159 4.33 12.27 17.35
CA HIS A 159 5.33 11.35 17.90
C HIS A 159 4.87 10.58 19.15
N SER A 160 3.75 10.97 19.78
CA SER A 160 3.16 10.19 20.88
C SER A 160 2.60 8.85 20.44
N LEU A 161 2.31 8.71 19.11
CA LEU A 161 1.85 7.48 18.49
C LEU A 161 3.00 6.57 18.04
N TRP A 162 4.24 7.04 18.11
CA TRP A 162 5.41 6.27 17.70
C TRP A 162 5.94 5.43 18.87
N PRO A 163 6.28 4.15 18.67
CA PRO A 163 6.84 3.31 19.70
C PRO A 163 8.13 3.89 20.29
N ALA A 164 8.17 4.07 21.60
CA ALA A 164 9.39 4.40 22.33
C ALA A 164 10.27 3.16 22.58
N ASN A 165 9.69 1.97 22.46
CA ASN A 165 10.35 0.67 22.55
C ASN A 165 10.08 -0.12 21.27
N PRO A 166 11.10 -0.54 20.52
CA PRO A 166 12.53 -0.39 20.77
C PRO A 166 13.02 1.06 20.57
N PRO A 167 14.08 1.50 21.27
CA PRO A 167 14.56 2.90 21.21
C PRO A 167 15.04 3.33 19.82
N GLU A 168 15.45 2.39 18.97
CA GLU A 168 15.85 2.65 17.58
C GLU A 168 14.66 3.00 16.67
N TYR A 169 13.41 2.72 17.07
CA TYR A 169 12.24 2.90 16.22
C TYR A 169 12.08 4.33 15.70
N VAL A 170 12.09 5.29 16.63
CA VAL A 170 11.89 6.71 16.27
C VAL A 170 13.00 7.25 15.36
N PRO A 171 14.31 7.13 15.74
CA PRO A 171 15.37 7.68 14.89
C PRO A 171 15.45 7.03 13.51
N VAL A 172 15.28 5.71 13.39
CA VAL A 172 15.35 5.05 12.09
C VAL A 172 14.13 5.36 11.22
N SER A 173 12.94 5.47 11.79
CA SER A 173 11.72 5.82 11.05
C SER A 173 11.79 7.24 10.48
N ARG A 174 12.37 8.20 11.21
CA ARG A 174 12.62 9.56 10.71
C ARG A 174 13.65 9.59 9.58
N ASP A 175 14.81 8.92 9.76
CA ASP A 175 15.84 8.85 8.71
C ASP A 175 15.27 8.21 7.44
N PHE A 176 14.58 7.09 7.59
CA PHE A 176 13.92 6.40 6.48
C PHE A 176 12.87 7.27 5.78
N GLY A 177 11.98 7.92 6.54
CA GLY A 177 10.95 8.80 5.99
C GLY A 177 11.53 9.94 5.14
N GLY A 178 12.58 10.62 5.62
CA GLY A 178 13.27 11.68 4.87
C GLY A 178 13.91 11.17 3.57
N ARG A 179 14.52 9.98 3.60
CA ARG A 179 15.11 9.35 2.41
C ARG A 179 14.05 8.91 1.40
N VAL A 180 12.94 8.33 1.86
CA VAL A 180 11.83 7.96 0.97
C VAL A 180 11.19 9.21 0.37
N ARG A 181 11.12 10.33 1.09
CA ARG A 181 10.65 11.60 0.53
C ARG A 181 11.52 12.06 -0.66
N THR A 182 12.83 11.96 -0.53
CA THR A 182 13.77 12.26 -1.63
C THR A 182 13.59 11.29 -2.81
N LEU A 183 13.44 10.00 -2.53
CA LEU A 183 13.20 8.98 -3.56
C LEU A 183 11.86 9.20 -4.27
N ALA A 184 10.82 9.62 -3.55
CA ALA A 184 9.53 9.93 -4.15
C ALA A 184 9.61 11.09 -5.15
N SER A 185 10.33 12.19 -4.81
CA SER A 185 10.59 13.28 -5.76
C SER A 185 11.32 12.79 -7.00
N LYS A 186 12.38 12.01 -6.82
CA LYS A 186 13.15 11.45 -7.95
C LYS A 186 12.27 10.59 -8.86
N LEU A 187 11.45 9.71 -8.29
CA LEU A 187 10.59 8.84 -9.08
C LEU A 187 9.45 9.61 -9.78
N LEU A 188 8.88 10.63 -9.13
CA LEU A 188 7.89 11.52 -9.75
C LEU A 188 8.48 12.33 -10.92
N ALA A 189 9.75 12.75 -10.82
CA ALA A 189 10.47 13.40 -11.92
C ALA A 189 10.64 12.43 -13.10
N ILE A 190 11.10 11.20 -12.84
CA ILE A 190 11.23 10.16 -13.87
C ILE A 190 9.89 9.88 -14.56
N LEU A 191 8.82 9.74 -13.79
CA LEU A 191 7.47 9.51 -14.30
C LEU A 191 6.94 10.70 -15.12
N SER A 192 7.24 11.96 -14.70
CA SER A 192 6.90 13.14 -15.47
C SER A 192 7.58 13.13 -16.85
N LEU A 193 8.89 12.89 -16.88
CA LEU A 193 9.65 12.76 -18.13
C LEU A 193 9.15 11.65 -19.03
N GLY A 194 8.75 10.51 -18.46
CA GLY A 194 8.16 9.38 -19.19
C GLY A 194 6.86 9.74 -19.90
N LEU A 195 6.17 10.77 -19.43
CA LEU A 195 4.98 11.35 -20.09
C LEU A 195 5.29 12.47 -21.10
N GLY A 196 6.56 12.85 -21.23
CA GLY A 196 6.97 14.02 -22.03
C GLY A 196 6.68 15.36 -21.36
N LEU A 197 6.53 15.35 -20.03
CA LEU A 197 6.28 16.55 -19.22
C LEU A 197 7.58 17.05 -18.57
N PRO A 198 7.64 18.32 -18.11
CA PRO A 198 8.72 18.79 -17.24
C PRO A 198 8.85 17.95 -15.99
N GLU A 199 10.07 17.80 -15.45
CA GLU A 199 10.38 16.90 -14.31
C GLU A 199 9.51 17.16 -13.07
N GLU A 200 9.24 18.42 -12.77
CA GLU A 200 8.50 18.87 -11.59
C GLU A 200 6.98 18.70 -11.69
N THR A 201 6.44 18.38 -12.86
CA THR A 201 5.00 18.48 -13.15
C THR A 201 4.16 17.63 -12.20
N LEU A 202 4.42 16.32 -12.09
CA LEU A 202 3.59 15.45 -11.25
C LEU A 202 3.72 15.80 -9.77
N GLU A 203 4.93 16.12 -9.29
CA GLU A 203 5.11 16.53 -7.89
C GLU A 203 4.40 17.84 -7.57
N CYS A 204 4.52 18.85 -8.42
CA CYS A 204 3.81 20.12 -8.24
C CYS A 204 2.29 19.93 -8.17
N ARG A 205 1.72 19.09 -9.05
CA ARG A 205 0.29 18.76 -9.03
C ARG A 205 -0.13 18.07 -7.73
N LEU A 206 0.68 17.14 -7.24
CA LEU A 206 0.43 16.41 -6.00
C LEU A 206 0.59 17.25 -4.74
N ARG A 207 1.37 18.34 -4.79
CA ARG A 207 1.55 19.28 -3.67
C ARG A 207 0.56 20.45 -3.69
N GLY A 208 -0.23 20.62 -4.75
CA GLY A 208 -1.21 21.70 -4.86
C GLY A 208 -0.60 23.09 -5.11
N HIS A 209 0.62 23.17 -5.61
CA HIS A 209 1.34 24.46 -5.88
C HIS A 209 0.60 25.45 -6.77
N GLU A 210 -0.44 25.03 -7.48
CA GLU A 210 -1.25 25.89 -8.33
C GLU A 210 -2.25 26.76 -7.56
N LEU A 211 -2.50 26.40 -6.29
CA LEU A 211 -3.37 27.18 -5.42
C LEU A 211 -2.51 28.21 -4.69
N ALA A 212 -2.69 29.49 -5.03
CA ALA A 212 -1.93 30.58 -4.45
C ALA A 212 -1.94 30.54 -2.91
N GLY A 213 -0.75 30.45 -2.30
CA GLY A 213 -0.56 30.45 -0.85
C GLY A 213 -0.53 29.09 -0.18
N VAL A 214 -0.60 27.99 -0.93
CA VAL A 214 -0.45 26.62 -0.42
C VAL A 214 0.96 26.12 -0.76
N ASP A 215 1.76 25.88 0.25
CA ASP A 215 3.08 25.24 0.14
C ASP A 215 3.09 23.98 1.02
N ASP A 216 2.11 23.12 0.78
CA ASP A 216 2.00 21.85 1.47
C ASP A 216 2.98 20.84 0.85
N ASP A 217 3.56 20.01 1.68
CA ASP A 217 4.39 18.89 1.22
C ASP A 217 3.58 17.61 1.09
N LEU A 218 4.13 16.61 0.38
CA LEU A 218 3.57 15.28 0.32
C LEU A 218 3.57 14.64 1.71
N LEU A 219 2.51 13.92 2.02
CA LEU A 219 2.40 13.17 3.27
C LEU A 219 2.96 11.75 3.06
N LEU A 220 3.92 11.34 3.88
CA LEU A 220 4.39 9.97 3.89
C LEU A 220 3.86 9.26 5.14
N GLN A 221 3.03 8.27 4.93
CA GLN A 221 2.45 7.44 5.99
C GLN A 221 3.08 6.06 5.97
N LEU A 222 3.71 5.67 7.08
CA LEU A 222 4.29 4.35 7.26
C LEU A 222 3.26 3.41 7.86
N LYS A 223 2.98 2.29 7.17
CA LYS A 223 2.23 1.15 7.70
C LYS A 223 3.15 -0.06 7.76
N ILE A 224 3.39 -0.58 8.95
CA ILE A 224 4.06 -1.86 9.14
C ILE A 224 2.97 -2.91 9.29
N ASN A 225 2.80 -3.78 8.29
CA ASN A 225 1.86 -4.89 8.35
C ASN A 225 2.55 -6.10 8.96
N TYR A 226 1.89 -6.74 9.90
CA TYR A 226 2.30 -7.97 10.55
C TYR A 226 1.29 -9.07 10.26
N TYR A 227 1.72 -10.08 9.53
CA TYR A 227 0.91 -11.24 9.17
C TYR A 227 1.41 -12.43 9.96
N PRO A 228 0.75 -12.78 11.08
CA PRO A 228 1.12 -13.97 11.86
C PRO A 228 0.80 -15.25 11.09
N ARG A 229 1.34 -16.36 11.55
CA ARG A 229 1.06 -17.68 10.97
C ARG A 229 -0.44 -17.93 10.91
N CYS A 230 -0.92 -18.41 9.77
CA CYS A 230 -2.32 -18.67 9.51
C CYS A 230 -2.58 -20.17 9.37
N PRO A 231 -3.49 -20.77 10.14
CA PRO A 231 -3.72 -22.22 10.07
C PRO A 231 -4.34 -22.65 8.72
N ARG A 232 -5.05 -21.76 8.03
CA ARG A 232 -5.77 -22.03 6.77
C ARG A 232 -5.55 -20.92 5.76
N PRO A 233 -4.34 -20.83 5.13
CA PRO A 233 -4.05 -19.82 4.10
C PRO A 233 -4.94 -19.91 2.85
N ASP A 234 -5.55 -21.05 2.61
CA ASP A 234 -6.53 -21.31 1.55
C ASP A 234 -7.90 -20.66 1.81
N LEU A 235 -8.18 -20.26 3.05
CA LEU A 235 -9.45 -19.65 3.44
C LEU A 235 -9.35 -18.19 3.82
N ALA A 236 -8.15 -17.68 4.10
CA ALA A 236 -7.92 -16.34 4.62
C ALA A 236 -6.96 -15.54 3.75
N VAL A 237 -7.04 -14.23 3.86
CA VAL A 237 -6.15 -13.28 3.19
C VAL A 237 -5.55 -12.34 4.24
N GLY A 238 -4.29 -11.94 4.06
CA GLY A 238 -3.64 -10.95 4.91
C GLY A 238 -4.25 -9.57 4.67
N VAL A 239 -4.22 -9.11 3.43
CA VAL A 239 -4.93 -7.90 2.98
C VAL A 239 -5.74 -8.23 1.73
N GLU A 240 -7.01 -7.84 1.71
CA GLU A 240 -7.91 -8.08 0.57
C GLU A 240 -7.45 -7.34 -0.70
N ALA A 241 -7.95 -7.77 -1.86
CA ALA A 241 -7.63 -7.14 -3.13
C ALA A 241 -8.07 -5.67 -3.15
N HIS A 242 -7.12 -4.78 -3.42
CA HIS A 242 -7.35 -3.32 -3.47
C HIS A 242 -6.33 -2.65 -4.38
N THR A 243 -6.56 -1.38 -4.68
CA THR A 243 -5.56 -0.46 -5.21
C THR A 243 -5.25 0.61 -4.16
N ASP A 244 -4.06 1.19 -4.15
CA ASP A 244 -3.68 2.23 -3.20
C ASP A 244 -4.28 3.59 -3.57
N VAL A 245 -4.76 4.35 -2.59
CA VAL A 245 -5.26 5.71 -2.84
C VAL A 245 -4.13 6.71 -3.09
N SER A 246 -2.92 6.40 -2.62
CA SER A 246 -1.70 7.22 -2.72
C SER A 246 -1.32 7.55 -4.16
N ALA A 247 -0.30 8.39 -4.34
CA ALA A 247 0.39 8.55 -5.62
C ALA A 247 1.35 7.39 -5.88
N LEU A 248 2.19 7.09 -4.91
CA LEU A 248 3.15 5.98 -4.92
C LEU A 248 3.09 5.25 -3.58
N SER A 249 3.37 3.94 -3.60
CA SER A 249 3.60 3.15 -2.39
C SER A 249 4.95 2.45 -2.49
N PHE A 250 5.79 2.64 -1.47
CA PHE A 250 7.12 2.03 -1.37
C PHE A 250 7.07 0.89 -0.36
N ILE A 251 7.39 -0.32 -0.77
CA ILE A 251 7.21 -1.53 0.03
C ILE A 251 8.56 -2.21 0.26
N LEU A 252 8.94 -2.29 1.54
CA LEU A 252 10.01 -3.14 2.04
C LEU A 252 9.39 -4.37 2.72
N HIS A 253 10.07 -5.50 2.74
CA HIS A 253 9.60 -6.73 3.38
C HIS A 253 10.72 -7.47 4.11
N ASN A 254 10.36 -8.43 4.96
CA ASN A 254 11.31 -9.27 5.71
C ASN A 254 11.79 -10.50 4.93
N GLY A 255 11.69 -10.51 3.60
CA GLY A 255 12.10 -11.64 2.76
C GLY A 255 11.03 -12.75 2.62
N VAL A 256 9.99 -12.74 3.42
CA VAL A 256 8.87 -13.69 3.30
C VAL A 256 7.95 -13.23 2.16
N PRO A 257 7.70 -14.07 1.13
CA PRO A 257 6.79 -13.75 0.03
C PRO A 257 5.35 -13.62 0.52
N GLY A 258 4.47 -13.03 -0.29
CA GLY A 258 3.05 -12.92 0.03
C GLY A 258 2.35 -11.78 -0.68
N LEU A 259 3.05 -10.93 -1.40
CA LEU A 259 2.42 -9.95 -2.29
C LEU A 259 1.98 -10.65 -3.59
N GLN A 260 0.74 -10.45 -3.97
CA GLN A 260 0.24 -10.77 -5.31
C GLN A 260 -0.29 -9.51 -5.99
N VAL A 261 -0.01 -9.37 -7.28
CA VAL A 261 -0.54 -8.32 -8.15
C VAL A 261 -1.40 -8.94 -9.23
N HIS A 262 -2.46 -8.25 -9.62
CA HIS A 262 -3.32 -8.70 -10.70
C HIS A 262 -2.83 -8.11 -12.02
N HIS A 263 -2.39 -8.96 -12.95
CA HIS A 263 -1.89 -8.57 -14.26
C HIS A 263 -2.43 -9.49 -15.35
N ALA A 264 -2.87 -8.92 -16.45
CA ALA A 264 -3.41 -9.65 -17.62
C ALA A 264 -4.47 -10.72 -17.26
N GLY A 265 -5.33 -10.44 -16.29
CA GLY A 265 -6.42 -11.34 -15.88
C GLY A 265 -6.03 -12.43 -14.87
N SER A 266 -4.81 -12.44 -14.38
CA SER A 266 -4.30 -13.44 -13.44
C SER A 266 -3.57 -12.82 -12.24
N TRP A 267 -3.52 -13.54 -11.12
CA TRP A 267 -2.72 -13.16 -9.95
C TRP A 267 -1.26 -13.60 -10.13
N VAL A 268 -0.35 -12.64 -10.12
CA VAL A 268 1.10 -12.86 -10.18
C VAL A 268 1.68 -12.71 -8.78
N THR A 269 2.36 -13.76 -8.28
CA THR A 269 3.03 -13.71 -6.98
C THR A 269 4.36 -12.99 -7.13
N ALA A 270 4.52 -11.88 -6.40
CA ALA A 270 5.78 -11.15 -6.32
C ALA A 270 6.83 -11.99 -5.59
N ARG A 271 7.98 -12.18 -6.24
CA ARG A 271 9.14 -12.83 -5.62
C ARG A 271 10.02 -11.76 -4.99
N PRO A 272 10.62 -12.05 -3.83
CA PRO A 272 11.64 -11.16 -3.28
C PRO A 272 12.84 -11.06 -4.23
N GLU A 273 13.13 -9.84 -4.70
CA GLU A 273 14.31 -9.56 -5.53
C GLU A 273 15.38 -8.87 -4.67
N PRO A 274 16.58 -9.45 -4.54
CA PRO A 274 17.63 -8.90 -3.68
C PRO A 274 18.02 -7.46 -4.08
N GLY A 275 18.20 -6.59 -3.08
CA GLY A 275 18.64 -5.20 -3.31
C GLY A 275 17.58 -4.28 -3.90
N THR A 276 16.31 -4.71 -3.93
CA THR A 276 15.21 -3.91 -4.44
C THR A 276 14.18 -3.59 -3.36
N ILE A 277 13.37 -2.58 -3.62
CA ILE A 277 12.09 -2.34 -2.96
C ILE A 277 10.99 -2.48 -4.00
N VAL A 278 9.77 -2.83 -3.59
CA VAL A 278 8.62 -2.82 -4.51
C VAL A 278 8.00 -1.43 -4.51
N VAL A 279 7.66 -0.93 -5.69
CA VAL A 279 6.96 0.35 -5.84
C VAL A 279 5.66 0.13 -6.60
N HIS A 280 4.55 0.60 -6.03
CA HIS A 280 3.25 0.63 -6.71
C HIS A 280 2.93 2.05 -7.18
N VAL A 281 2.34 2.14 -8.36
CA VAL A 281 1.56 3.29 -8.80
C VAL A 281 0.21 3.23 -8.11
N GLY A 282 -0.23 4.34 -7.53
CA GLY A 282 -1.53 4.44 -6.89
C GLY A 282 -2.54 5.29 -7.66
N ASP A 283 -3.77 5.34 -7.13
CA ASP A 283 -4.92 5.98 -7.78
C ASP A 283 -4.70 7.47 -8.09
N ALA A 284 -3.97 8.20 -7.21
CA ALA A 284 -3.73 9.62 -7.44
C ALA A 284 -2.91 9.85 -8.73
N LEU A 285 -1.88 9.04 -8.98
CA LEU A 285 -1.13 9.11 -10.25
C LEU A 285 -1.95 8.59 -11.43
N GLU A 286 -2.74 7.54 -11.28
CA GLU A 286 -3.61 7.06 -12.35
C GLU A 286 -4.58 8.17 -12.80
N ILE A 287 -5.17 8.90 -11.84
CA ILE A 287 -6.06 10.03 -12.14
C ILE A 287 -5.31 11.16 -12.84
N LEU A 288 -4.15 11.59 -12.30
CA LEU A 288 -3.35 12.68 -12.87
C LEU A 288 -2.89 12.36 -14.30
N THR A 289 -2.55 11.11 -14.56
CA THR A 289 -2.03 10.66 -15.87
C THR A 289 -3.14 10.22 -16.84
N ASN A 290 -4.41 10.44 -16.47
CA ASN A 290 -5.57 10.03 -17.26
C ASN A 290 -5.55 8.53 -17.62
N GLY A 291 -5.11 7.68 -16.69
CA GLY A 291 -5.04 6.23 -16.86
C GLY A 291 -3.84 5.73 -17.68
N ARG A 292 -2.86 6.60 -18.02
CA ARG A 292 -1.63 6.15 -18.70
C ARG A 292 -0.75 5.33 -17.77
N TYR A 293 -0.65 5.71 -16.50
CA TYR A 293 -0.05 4.89 -15.46
C TYR A 293 -1.17 4.20 -14.68
N THR A 294 -1.03 2.90 -14.49
CA THR A 294 -2.10 2.06 -13.94
C THR A 294 -1.94 1.88 -12.44
N SER A 295 -2.99 2.16 -11.67
CA SER A 295 -3.04 1.78 -10.26
C SER A 295 -3.23 0.28 -10.12
N VAL A 296 -2.23 -0.43 -9.59
CA VAL A 296 -2.18 -1.88 -9.58
C VAL A 296 -3.12 -2.48 -8.54
N LEU A 297 -4.01 -3.39 -8.98
CA LEU A 297 -4.79 -4.21 -8.06
C LEU A 297 -3.87 -5.26 -7.43
N HIS A 298 -3.82 -5.31 -6.11
CA HIS A 298 -2.93 -6.22 -5.38
C HIS A 298 -3.55 -6.73 -4.08
N ARG A 299 -2.98 -7.80 -3.51
CA ARG A 299 -3.42 -8.39 -2.25
C ARG A 299 -2.24 -8.98 -1.46
N GLY A 300 -2.44 -9.16 -0.15
CA GLY A 300 -1.46 -9.80 0.74
C GLY A 300 -1.89 -11.21 1.10
N LEU A 301 -1.04 -12.21 0.81
CA LEU A 301 -1.22 -13.59 1.24
C LEU A 301 -0.58 -13.83 2.60
N VAL A 302 -1.01 -14.91 3.25
CA VAL A 302 -0.50 -15.41 4.54
C VAL A 302 0.15 -16.77 4.38
N SER A 303 0.95 -17.20 5.37
CA SER A 303 1.58 -18.49 5.39
C SER A 303 1.26 -19.24 6.68
N ARG A 304 1.25 -20.59 6.60
CA ARG A 304 1.13 -21.46 7.76
C ARG A 304 2.40 -21.49 8.59
N ASP A 305 3.55 -21.36 7.93
CA ASP A 305 4.85 -21.67 8.53
C ASP A 305 5.69 -20.43 8.83
N ALA A 306 5.40 -19.29 8.21
CA ALA A 306 6.18 -18.07 8.36
C ALA A 306 5.33 -16.88 8.80
N VAL A 307 5.97 -15.99 9.58
CA VAL A 307 5.46 -14.64 9.86
C VAL A 307 6.00 -13.70 8.78
N ARG A 308 5.10 -13.01 8.11
CA ARG A 308 5.46 -12.00 7.13
C ARG A 308 5.32 -10.61 7.73
N LEU A 309 6.31 -9.74 7.48
CA LEU A 309 6.21 -8.32 7.72
C LEU A 309 6.45 -7.54 6.43
N SER A 310 5.72 -6.45 6.26
CA SER A 310 6.00 -5.45 5.21
C SER A 310 5.86 -4.05 5.75
N TRP A 311 6.80 -3.18 5.36
CA TRP A 311 6.81 -1.76 5.65
C TRP A 311 6.38 -1.04 4.39
N VAL A 312 5.21 -0.43 4.42
CA VAL A 312 4.62 0.28 3.29
C VAL A 312 4.64 1.77 3.60
N VAL A 313 5.28 2.57 2.74
CA VAL A 313 5.17 4.03 2.82
C VAL A 313 4.26 4.51 1.71
N PHE A 314 3.10 5.02 2.09
CA PHE A 314 2.17 5.68 1.19
C PHE A 314 2.57 7.13 0.99
N CYS A 315 2.86 7.53 -0.25
CA CYS A 315 3.13 8.90 -0.63
C CYS A 315 1.83 9.55 -1.11
N GLU A 316 1.26 10.42 -0.28
CA GLU A 316 -0.08 10.95 -0.46
C GLU A 316 -0.06 12.47 -0.67
N PRO A 317 -0.97 12.99 -1.51
CA PRO A 317 -1.22 14.43 -1.57
C PRO A 317 -1.83 14.95 -0.26
N PRO A 318 -1.62 16.23 0.09
CA PRO A 318 -2.40 16.88 1.14
C PRO A 318 -3.91 16.76 0.87
N PRO A 319 -4.71 16.28 1.85
CA PRO A 319 -6.08 15.83 1.58
C PRO A 319 -7.05 16.95 1.20
N GLU A 320 -6.85 18.15 1.72
CA GLU A 320 -7.80 19.27 1.55
C GLU A 320 -7.42 20.20 0.38
N SER A 321 -6.13 20.32 0.08
CA SER A 321 -5.61 21.33 -0.84
C SER A 321 -5.41 20.83 -2.27
N VAL A 322 -5.39 19.50 -2.50
CA VAL A 322 -5.10 18.93 -3.81
C VAL A 322 -6.36 18.47 -4.53
N LEU A 323 -6.55 19.00 -5.74
CA LEU A 323 -7.58 18.54 -6.67
C LEU A 323 -6.99 17.50 -7.63
N LEU A 324 -7.41 16.26 -7.51
CA LEU A 324 -7.07 15.19 -8.45
C LEU A 324 -7.90 15.33 -9.72
N GLN A 325 -7.24 15.60 -10.84
CA GLN A 325 -7.81 15.63 -12.19
C GLN A 325 -6.70 15.35 -13.20
N PRO A 326 -7.01 14.86 -14.40
CA PRO A 326 -6.01 14.67 -15.44
C PRO A 326 -5.22 15.96 -15.71
N VAL A 327 -3.90 15.81 -15.85
CA VAL A 327 -2.99 16.92 -16.20
C VAL A 327 -3.39 17.48 -17.57
N PRO A 328 -3.67 18.80 -17.69
CA PRO A 328 -4.21 19.38 -18.93
C PRO A 328 -3.32 19.14 -20.15
N GLU A 329 -2.00 19.14 -19.96
CA GLU A 329 -1.01 18.91 -21.01
C GLU A 329 -1.17 17.52 -21.67
N LEU A 330 -1.64 16.52 -20.91
CA LEU A 330 -1.91 15.18 -21.43
C LEU A 330 -3.23 15.07 -22.21
N LEU A 331 -4.07 16.10 -22.16
CA LEU A 331 -5.35 16.17 -22.88
C LEU A 331 -5.27 17.07 -24.13
N ALA A 332 -4.25 17.94 -24.24
CA ALA A 332 -4.18 19.01 -25.25
C ALA A 332 -3.97 18.51 -26.68
N ASP A 333 -3.30 17.38 -26.89
CA ASP A 333 -2.89 16.88 -28.22
C ASP A 333 -3.92 15.93 -28.87
N GLY A 334 -5.20 16.03 -28.51
CA GLY A 334 -6.22 15.13 -29.05
C GLY A 334 -6.20 13.74 -28.41
N ALA A 335 -5.48 13.57 -27.31
CA ALA A 335 -5.30 12.30 -26.58
C ALA A 335 -6.56 11.81 -25.85
N GLY A 336 -7.73 12.43 -26.10
CA GLY A 336 -8.99 11.92 -25.62
C GLY A 336 -9.69 12.80 -24.58
N LYS A 337 -10.86 12.32 -24.14
CA LYS A 337 -11.63 12.95 -23.07
C LYS A 337 -11.05 12.57 -21.70
N PRO A 338 -11.21 13.42 -20.67
CA PRO A 338 -10.89 13.05 -19.29
C PRO A 338 -11.63 11.76 -18.90
N LEU A 339 -10.88 10.74 -18.45
CA LEU A 339 -11.45 9.51 -17.91
C LEU A 339 -11.95 9.68 -16.47
N PHE A 340 -11.40 10.66 -15.76
CA PHE A 340 -11.69 10.90 -14.35
C PHE A 340 -12.29 12.28 -14.14
N ALA A 341 -13.41 12.34 -13.39
CA ALA A 341 -13.98 13.61 -12.94
C ALA A 341 -13.13 14.22 -11.81
N PRO A 342 -12.94 15.56 -11.80
CA PRO A 342 -12.21 16.24 -10.74
C PRO A 342 -12.78 15.96 -9.35
N ARG A 343 -11.88 15.77 -8.36
CA ARG A 343 -12.26 15.57 -6.95
C ARG A 343 -11.06 15.87 -6.05
N THR A 344 -11.30 16.33 -4.82
CA THR A 344 -10.20 16.46 -3.86
C THR A 344 -9.66 15.07 -3.47
N PHE A 345 -8.39 15.02 -3.03
CA PHE A 345 -7.83 13.77 -2.54
C PHE A 345 -8.66 13.20 -1.37
N LYS A 346 -9.10 14.06 -0.45
CA LYS A 346 -10.02 13.68 0.63
C LYS A 346 -11.30 13.02 0.11
N GLN A 347 -11.94 13.61 -0.92
CA GLN A 347 -13.15 13.03 -1.52
C GLN A 347 -12.86 11.66 -2.17
N HIS A 348 -11.65 11.49 -2.75
CA HIS A 348 -11.25 10.21 -3.32
C HIS A 348 -11.10 9.14 -2.25
N VAL A 349 -10.37 9.44 -1.16
CA VAL A 349 -10.23 8.56 0.01
C VAL A 349 -11.59 8.18 0.59
N GLN A 350 -12.46 9.16 0.80
CA GLN A 350 -13.81 8.92 1.33
C GLN A 350 -14.63 7.99 0.43
N ARG A 351 -14.62 8.21 -0.88
CA ARG A 351 -15.32 7.33 -1.84
C ARG A 351 -14.81 5.90 -1.77
N LYS A 352 -13.50 5.71 -1.66
CA LYS A 352 -12.89 4.39 -1.68
C LYS A 352 -13.10 3.61 -0.38
N LEU A 353 -12.91 4.27 0.76
CA LEU A 353 -13.05 3.65 2.08
C LEU A 353 -14.53 3.49 2.50
N PHE A 354 -15.43 4.40 2.08
CA PHE A 354 -16.80 4.46 2.57
C PHE A 354 -17.86 4.15 1.51
N LYS A 355 -17.53 4.06 0.20
CA LYS A 355 -18.49 3.63 -0.84
C LYS A 355 -19.01 2.22 -0.55
N LYS A 356 -18.17 1.34 -0.07
CA LYS A 356 -18.52 -0.01 0.34
C LYS A 356 -19.55 -0.04 1.50
N LEU A 357 -19.58 0.97 2.37
CA LEU A 357 -20.55 1.08 3.46
C LEU A 357 -21.95 1.51 2.97
N LYS A 358 -22.02 2.35 1.94
CA LYS A 358 -23.27 2.80 1.34
C LYS A 358 -23.95 1.67 0.55
N ASP A 359 -23.18 0.97 -0.28
CA ASP A 359 -23.69 -0.17 -1.05
C ASP A 359 -24.20 -1.30 -0.13
N GLN A 360 -23.61 -1.46 1.07
CA GLN A 360 -24.12 -2.40 2.09
C GLN A 360 -25.42 -1.93 2.73
N GLN A 361 -25.56 -0.64 3.02
CA GLN A 361 -26.80 -0.10 3.60
C GLN A 361 -27.95 -0.23 2.59
N ASP A 362 -27.67 0.04 1.31
CA ASP A 362 -28.65 -0.07 0.24
C ASP A 362 -29.04 -1.53 -0.04
N ASN A 363 -28.09 -2.47 -0.02
CA ASN A 363 -28.34 -3.91 -0.17
C ASN A 363 -29.08 -4.50 1.03
N ASN A 364 -28.76 -4.09 2.25
CA ASN A 364 -29.47 -4.52 3.47
C ASN A 364 -30.89 -3.94 3.53
N ALA A 365 -31.10 -2.70 3.07
CA ALA A 365 -32.41 -2.09 2.95
C ALA A 365 -33.28 -2.79 1.89
N ALA A 366 -32.68 -3.17 0.74
CA ALA A 366 -33.35 -3.93 -0.32
C ALA A 366 -33.72 -5.36 0.13
N ALA A 367 -32.83 -6.04 0.88
CA ALA A 367 -33.10 -7.36 1.44
C ALA A 367 -34.19 -7.31 2.52
N ALA A 368 -34.22 -6.28 3.36
CA ALA A 368 -35.26 -6.06 4.36
C ALA A 368 -36.64 -5.73 3.75
N SER A 369 -36.65 -5.00 2.62
CA SER A 369 -37.90 -4.69 1.90
C SER A 369 -38.46 -5.90 1.15
N ASN A 370 -37.63 -6.80 0.63
CA ASN A 370 -38.06 -8.05 -0.02
C ASN A 370 -38.53 -9.12 0.98
N GLY A 371 -38.12 -9.04 2.25
CA GLY A 371 -38.57 -9.95 3.31
C GLY A 371 -39.93 -9.62 3.91
N MET A 372 -40.57 -8.49 3.54
CA MET A 372 -41.89 -8.07 4.02
C MET A 372 -43.08 -8.38 3.10
N ILE A 373 -42.86 -9.09 1.99
CA ILE A 373 -43.90 -9.42 1.01
C ILE A 373 -44.27 -10.91 1.03
N THR A 374 -44.09 -11.58 2.15
CA THR A 374 -44.67 -12.92 2.33
C THR A 374 -45.21 -13.07 3.78
N LYS A 375 -46.36 -12.52 4.04
CA LYS A 375 -47.32 -13.03 5.02
C LYS A 375 -48.73 -12.72 4.57
#